data_f81666d35390ce6fa2753232c316610a
#
_entry.id   f81666d35390ce6fa2753232c316610a
#
_cell.length_a   1.000
_cell.length_b   1.000
_cell.length_c   1.000
_cell.angle_alpha   90.00
_cell.angle_beta   90.00
_cell.angle_gamma   90.00
#
_symmetry.space_group_name_H-M   'P 1'
#
loop_
_entity.id
_entity.type
_entity.pdbx_description
1 polymer ?
#
loop_
_entity_poly.entity_id
_entity_poly.type
_entity_poly.pdbx_seq_one_letter_code
_entity_poly.pdbx_strand_id
1 'polypeptide(L)'
;MKSLIKHLIILLLSIFMSVTLSLADTTSTRVVVPGMVHTEISLPGPYVLDILEIDLKSPVLQLETYRANGLAAQSAQAAANDSEGHRAIAAVNGDFFSASGWPVDNTVVNGKTIFATLSFRSHLALTEDSQPYIEQFSFSGMFVAKNENMLALDGVNTARVIGTTMLYNSYYGAATGTDGTGAECSLTPLFTTWRANDTLLFVVAAKQSSGNMSIPPAGMVLSAGSGTPTTFVMDNVSVNDTVKVYVGFNPKSIKKIVHLLGGAGRLVKNGVNVAISSAGAEGLAGAFYNVRNARTFVGFNADTTKFYFCTVDRKTNASLGMNFDEMANFLLSIKVSDAFNLDGGGSTTMVVRDKVVN
;
A
#
# COMPACT_ATOMS: atom_id res chain seq x y z
N MET A 1 -20.59 60.33 39.04
CA MET A 1 -21.22 60.04 37.72
C MET A 1 -20.23 59.82 36.56
N LYS A 2 -19.22 60.69 36.39
CA LYS A 2 -18.27 60.52 35.27
C LYS A 2 -17.33 59.24 35.35
N SER A 3 -17.08 58.71 36.54
CA SER A 3 -16.25 57.47 36.75
C SER A 3 -17.05 56.24 36.45
N LEU A 4 -18.33 56.15 36.76
CA LEU A 4 -19.17 54.95 36.49
C LEU A 4 -19.40 54.73 34.97
N ILE A 5 -19.49 55.82 34.20
CA ILE A 5 -19.69 55.73 32.74
C ILE A 5 -18.45 55.23 32.03
N LYS A 6 -17.22 55.56 32.50
CA LYS A 6 -15.99 55.06 31.95
C LYS A 6 -15.82 53.54 32.16
N HIS A 7 -16.21 53.02 33.29
CA HIS A 7 -16.12 51.58 33.57
C HIS A 7 -17.20 50.80 32.81
N LEU A 8 -18.37 51.38 32.59
CA LEU A 8 -19.44 50.74 31.80
C LEU A 8 -19.08 50.65 30.31
N ILE A 9 -18.41 51.68 29.77
CA ILE A 9 -17.92 51.66 28.36
C ILE A 9 -16.78 50.65 28.18
N ILE A 10 -15.87 50.52 29.14
CA ILE A 10 -14.78 49.52 29.09
C ILE A 10 -15.34 48.10 29.23
N LEU A 11 -16.37 47.88 30.06
CA LEU A 11 -17.03 46.58 30.19
C LEU A 11 -17.84 46.21 28.95
N LEU A 12 -18.46 47.15 28.24
CA LEU A 12 -19.16 46.93 26.99
C LEU A 12 -18.18 46.67 25.81
N LEU A 13 -16.98 47.27 25.81
CA LEU A 13 -15.97 47.00 24.80
C LEU A 13 -15.28 45.61 24.99
N SER A 14 -15.20 45.14 26.24
CA SER A 14 -14.61 43.79 26.52
C SER A 14 -15.56 42.63 26.20
N ILE A 15 -16.85 42.87 26.05
CA ILE A 15 -17.85 41.86 25.69
C ILE A 15 -17.94 41.67 24.15
N PHE A 16 -17.42 42.63 23.36
CA PHE A 16 -17.48 42.54 21.89
C PHE A 16 -16.27 41.85 21.23
N MET A 17 -15.34 41.29 22.01
CA MET A 17 -14.10 40.74 21.47
C MET A 17 -13.93 39.24 21.71
N SER A 18 -14.99 38.46 21.60
CA SER A 18 -14.90 37.03 21.49
C SER A 18 -16.16 36.39 20.89
N VAL A 19 -16.63 36.92 19.78
CA VAL A 19 -17.37 36.09 18.84
C VAL A 19 -16.32 35.47 17.90
N THR A 20 -15.61 34.48 18.37
CA THR A 20 -15.05 33.49 17.45
C THR A 20 -16.27 32.89 16.76
N LEU A 21 -16.50 33.25 15.50
CA LEU A 21 -17.33 32.43 14.63
C LEU A 21 -16.65 31.05 14.62
N SER A 22 -17.10 30.14 15.47
CA SER A 22 -16.96 28.74 15.28
C SER A 22 -17.73 28.43 13.99
N LEU A 23 -17.04 28.32 12.86
CA LEU A 23 -17.63 27.69 11.69
C LEU A 23 -18.07 26.30 12.20
N ALA A 24 -19.39 26.09 12.23
CA ALA A 24 -19.92 24.81 12.69
C ALA A 24 -19.36 23.69 11.77
N ASP A 25 -18.81 22.66 12.38
CA ASP A 25 -18.43 21.45 11.65
C ASP A 25 -19.69 20.91 10.97
N THR A 26 -19.63 20.76 9.66
CA THR A 26 -20.71 20.11 8.91
C THR A 26 -20.32 18.67 8.67
N THR A 27 -21.20 17.75 9.05
CA THR A 27 -20.97 16.31 8.87
C THR A 27 -22.18 15.72 8.16
N SER A 28 -21.93 15.01 7.07
CA SER A 28 -22.92 14.20 6.35
C SER A 28 -22.52 12.74 6.42
N THR A 29 -23.41 11.89 6.92
CA THR A 29 -23.13 10.46 7.09
C THR A 29 -24.19 9.61 6.39
N ARG A 30 -23.74 8.57 5.67
CA ARG A 30 -24.64 7.60 5.02
C ARG A 30 -24.10 6.18 5.12
N VAL A 31 -24.98 5.22 5.33
CA VAL A 31 -24.66 3.81 5.19
C VAL A 31 -24.54 3.47 3.71
N VAL A 32 -23.38 2.95 3.29
CA VAL A 32 -23.13 2.53 1.91
C VAL A 32 -23.70 1.12 1.69
N VAL A 33 -23.29 0.20 2.56
CA VAL A 33 -23.80 -1.16 2.71
C VAL A 33 -23.70 -1.56 4.18
N PRO A 34 -24.35 -2.65 4.64
CA PRO A 34 -24.13 -3.15 6.00
C PRO A 34 -22.64 -3.35 6.29
N GLY A 35 -22.15 -2.74 7.37
CA GLY A 35 -20.74 -2.75 7.74
C GLY A 35 -19.86 -1.69 7.06
N MET A 36 -20.40 -0.81 6.21
CA MET A 36 -19.64 0.29 5.60
C MET A 36 -20.41 1.60 5.68
N VAL A 37 -19.78 2.62 6.27
CA VAL A 37 -20.33 3.96 6.45
C VAL A 37 -19.43 4.99 5.78
N HIS A 38 -20.01 5.86 4.96
CA HIS A 38 -19.32 7.01 4.37
C HIS A 38 -19.72 8.27 5.14
N THR A 39 -18.72 9.07 5.52
CA THR A 39 -18.89 10.34 6.19
C THR A 39 -18.08 11.42 5.48
N GLU A 40 -18.73 12.50 5.08
CA GLU A 40 -18.09 13.73 4.62
C GLU A 40 -18.05 14.72 5.80
N ILE A 41 -16.89 15.28 6.08
CA ILE A 41 -16.67 16.21 7.19
C ILE A 41 -16.03 17.50 6.67
N SER A 42 -16.61 18.63 7.00
CA SER A 42 -15.98 19.94 6.84
C SER A 42 -15.54 20.47 8.21
N LEU A 43 -14.24 20.64 8.39
CA LEU A 43 -13.62 21.10 9.63
C LEU A 43 -13.03 22.50 9.47
N PRO A 44 -12.92 23.29 10.58
CA PRO A 44 -12.13 24.50 10.60
C PRO A 44 -10.67 24.21 10.27
N GLY A 45 -10.10 24.97 9.36
CA GLY A 45 -8.70 24.73 8.97
C GLY A 45 -8.33 25.25 7.60
N PRO A 46 -9.20 25.36 6.56
CA PRO A 46 -10.40 24.58 6.28
C PRO A 46 -10.02 23.22 5.69
N TYR A 47 -10.72 22.17 6.08
CA TYR A 47 -10.54 20.80 5.60
C TYR A 47 -11.89 20.21 5.15
N VAL A 48 -11.90 19.56 3.99
CA VAL A 48 -12.99 18.67 3.57
C VAL A 48 -12.41 17.27 3.45
N LEU A 49 -12.98 16.35 4.23
CA LEU A 49 -12.54 14.95 4.30
C LEU A 49 -13.69 14.02 3.92
N ASP A 50 -13.38 13.00 3.18
CA ASP A 50 -14.21 11.82 2.97
C ASP A 50 -13.62 10.64 3.75
N ILE A 51 -14.45 9.97 4.54
CA ILE A 51 -14.06 8.85 5.38
C ILE A 51 -14.99 7.67 5.10
N LEU A 52 -14.41 6.53 4.80
CA LEU A 52 -15.12 5.25 4.82
C LEU A 52 -14.68 4.47 6.05
N GLU A 53 -15.61 4.23 6.96
CA GLU A 53 -15.44 3.28 8.06
C GLU A 53 -15.95 1.92 7.61
N ILE A 54 -15.11 0.89 7.72
CA ILE A 54 -15.35 -0.47 7.25
C ILE A 54 -15.24 -1.42 8.44
N ASP A 55 -16.30 -2.19 8.69
CA ASP A 55 -16.32 -3.24 9.70
C ASP A 55 -15.56 -4.48 9.20
N LEU A 56 -14.40 -4.75 9.78
CA LEU A 56 -13.56 -5.91 9.44
C LEU A 56 -14.15 -7.25 9.94
N LYS A 57 -15.19 -7.22 10.77
CA LYS A 57 -15.93 -8.42 11.20
C LYS A 57 -17.13 -8.75 10.29
N SER A 58 -17.41 -7.89 9.31
CA SER A 58 -18.48 -8.14 8.35
C SER A 58 -18.19 -9.38 7.52
N PRO A 59 -19.09 -10.38 7.45
CA PRO A 59 -18.86 -11.59 6.67
C PRO A 59 -18.97 -11.37 5.15
N VAL A 60 -19.39 -10.19 4.72
CA VAL A 60 -19.66 -9.85 3.31
C VAL A 60 -18.75 -8.75 2.78
N LEU A 61 -17.84 -8.22 3.60
CA LEU A 61 -16.87 -7.22 3.19
C LEU A 61 -15.46 -7.81 3.27
N GLN A 62 -14.65 -7.52 2.25
CA GLN A 62 -13.25 -7.90 2.20
C GLN A 62 -12.41 -6.71 1.74
N LEU A 63 -11.26 -6.52 2.39
CA LEU A 63 -10.24 -5.59 1.92
C LEU A 63 -9.32 -6.32 0.94
N GLU A 64 -8.97 -5.65 -0.14
CA GLU A 64 -8.04 -6.17 -1.13
C GLU A 64 -7.23 -5.06 -1.80
N THR A 65 -6.17 -5.44 -2.47
CA THR A 65 -5.47 -4.59 -3.42
C THR A 65 -5.78 -5.05 -4.84
N TYR A 66 -5.93 -4.09 -5.74
CA TYR A 66 -6.11 -4.35 -7.18
C TYR A 66 -5.10 -3.54 -7.98
N ARG A 67 -4.66 -4.06 -9.09
CA ARG A 67 -3.82 -3.37 -10.04
C ARG A 67 -4.27 -3.64 -11.47
N ALA A 68 -4.60 -2.59 -12.20
CA ALA A 68 -4.80 -2.67 -13.64
C ALA A 68 -3.48 -2.96 -14.37
N ASN A 69 -3.57 -3.40 -15.61
CA ASN A 69 -2.40 -3.48 -16.49
C ASN A 69 -2.14 -2.10 -17.11
N GLY A 70 -1.07 -1.44 -16.67
CA GLY A 70 -0.73 -0.07 -17.06
C GLY A 70 -1.43 1.01 -16.23
N LEU A 71 -1.50 2.23 -16.76
CA LEU A 71 -2.15 3.37 -16.12
C LEU A 71 -3.67 3.32 -16.35
N ALA A 72 -4.43 3.45 -15.26
CA ALA A 72 -5.88 3.55 -15.31
C ALA A 72 -6.40 4.42 -14.17
N ALA A 73 -7.45 5.19 -14.43
CA ALA A 73 -8.14 5.96 -13.40
C ALA A 73 -8.69 5.04 -12.30
N GLN A 74 -8.75 5.52 -11.07
CA GLN A 74 -9.22 4.72 -9.92
C GLN A 74 -10.64 4.17 -10.12
N SER A 75 -11.55 4.96 -10.69
CA SER A 75 -12.90 4.51 -11.02
C SER A 75 -12.92 3.39 -12.06
N ALA A 76 -12.05 3.46 -13.07
CA ALA A 76 -11.90 2.41 -14.06
C ALA A 76 -11.31 1.12 -13.47
N GLN A 77 -10.37 1.24 -12.53
CA GLN A 77 -9.82 0.09 -11.80
C GLN A 77 -10.86 -0.57 -10.91
N ALA A 78 -11.68 0.22 -10.18
CA ALA A 78 -12.77 -0.30 -9.38
C ALA A 78 -13.80 -1.05 -10.25
N ALA A 79 -14.20 -0.47 -11.39
CA ALA A 79 -15.11 -1.11 -12.34
C ALA A 79 -14.51 -2.38 -12.97
N ALA A 80 -13.21 -2.40 -13.27
CA ALA A 80 -12.53 -3.58 -13.82
C ALA A 80 -12.38 -4.72 -12.80
N ASN A 81 -12.36 -4.40 -11.50
CA ASN A 81 -12.34 -5.38 -10.42
C ASN A 81 -13.74 -5.89 -10.05
N ASP A 82 -14.78 -5.32 -10.61
CA ASP A 82 -16.17 -5.72 -10.38
C ASP A 82 -16.57 -6.89 -11.28
N SER A 83 -17.14 -7.94 -10.72
CA SER A 83 -17.56 -9.13 -11.44
C SER A 83 -18.75 -9.83 -10.75
N GLU A 84 -19.32 -10.85 -11.38
CA GLU A 84 -20.37 -11.63 -10.75
C GLU A 84 -19.86 -12.33 -9.48
N GLY A 85 -20.55 -12.11 -8.36
CA GLY A 85 -20.16 -12.63 -7.04
C GLY A 85 -19.06 -11.86 -6.34
N HIS A 86 -18.46 -10.85 -7.00
CA HIS A 86 -17.41 -9.99 -6.46
C HIS A 86 -17.67 -8.53 -6.85
N ARG A 87 -18.13 -7.73 -5.91
CA ARG A 87 -18.52 -6.33 -6.15
C ARG A 87 -17.55 -5.35 -5.49
N ALA A 88 -16.93 -4.49 -6.28
CA ALA A 88 -16.10 -3.37 -5.80
C ALA A 88 -16.99 -2.25 -5.23
N ILE A 89 -17.29 -2.28 -3.94
CA ILE A 89 -18.22 -1.33 -3.29
C ILE A 89 -17.60 0.04 -3.12
N ALA A 90 -16.31 0.09 -2.80
CA ALA A 90 -15.54 1.33 -2.63
C ALA A 90 -14.06 1.09 -2.89
N ALA A 91 -13.35 2.14 -3.28
CA ALA A 91 -11.91 2.10 -3.51
C ALA A 91 -11.27 3.46 -3.23
N VAL A 92 -9.99 3.45 -2.84
CA VAL A 92 -9.12 4.61 -2.83
C VAL A 92 -7.87 4.33 -3.67
N ASN A 93 -7.19 5.38 -4.14
CA ASN A 93 -5.89 5.21 -4.79
C ASN A 93 -4.89 4.58 -3.81
N GLY A 94 -3.93 3.85 -4.33
CA GLY A 94 -2.91 3.12 -3.56
C GLY A 94 -1.56 3.81 -3.53
N ASP A 95 -0.52 3.01 -3.82
CA ASP A 95 0.88 3.40 -3.82
C ASP A 95 1.24 4.41 -4.92
N PHE A 96 2.38 5.03 -4.77
CA PHE A 96 3.07 5.77 -5.82
C PHE A 96 3.39 4.85 -7.00
N PHE A 97 3.43 5.41 -8.19
CA PHE A 97 3.65 4.65 -9.41
C PHE A 97 4.58 5.38 -10.39
N SER A 98 5.24 4.61 -11.24
CA SER A 98 6.06 5.12 -12.34
C SER A 98 5.21 5.58 -13.52
N ALA A 99 5.79 6.32 -14.45
CA ALA A 99 5.13 6.73 -15.69
C ALA A 99 4.56 5.55 -16.53
N SER A 100 5.06 4.35 -16.33
CA SER A 100 4.57 3.12 -16.98
C SER A 100 3.49 2.37 -16.17
N GLY A 101 3.05 2.92 -15.03
CA GLY A 101 2.05 2.30 -14.15
C GLY A 101 2.58 1.18 -13.26
N TRP A 102 3.92 1.03 -13.13
CA TRP A 102 4.50 0.12 -12.15
C TRP A 102 4.46 0.73 -10.75
N PRO A 103 4.15 -0.07 -9.71
CA PRO A 103 4.28 0.40 -8.33
C PRO A 103 5.74 0.78 -8.05
N VAL A 104 5.92 1.78 -7.20
CA VAL A 104 7.26 2.21 -6.77
C VAL A 104 7.78 1.33 -5.64
N ASP A 105 6.86 0.68 -4.91
CA ASP A 105 7.20 -0.09 -3.73
C ASP A 105 6.63 -1.51 -3.73
N ASN A 106 6.97 -2.30 -2.72
CA ASN A 106 6.61 -3.71 -2.62
C ASN A 106 5.10 -3.91 -2.72
N THR A 107 4.66 -4.75 -3.65
CA THR A 107 3.25 -4.96 -3.95
C THR A 107 2.94 -6.45 -4.11
N VAL A 108 1.93 -6.92 -3.39
CA VAL A 108 1.37 -8.27 -3.49
C VAL A 108 -0.13 -8.16 -3.74
N VAL A 109 -0.64 -8.89 -4.73
CA VAL A 109 -2.06 -8.99 -5.05
C VAL A 109 -2.45 -10.46 -5.08
N ASN A 110 -3.47 -10.83 -4.32
CA ASN A 110 -3.93 -12.22 -4.20
C ASN A 110 -2.78 -13.20 -3.93
N GLY A 111 -1.88 -12.82 -3.02
CA GLY A 111 -0.71 -13.60 -2.61
C GLY A 111 0.45 -13.62 -3.61
N LYS A 112 0.24 -13.19 -4.86
CA LYS A 112 1.29 -13.14 -5.89
C LYS A 112 2.00 -11.80 -5.85
N THR A 113 3.32 -11.84 -5.67
CA THR A 113 4.16 -10.65 -5.66
C THR A 113 4.26 -10.05 -7.05
N ILE A 114 3.81 -8.80 -7.19
CA ILE A 114 3.86 -8.04 -8.44
C ILE A 114 5.19 -7.33 -8.61
N PHE A 115 5.68 -6.73 -7.52
CA PHE A 115 6.93 -6.00 -7.47
C PHE A 115 7.55 -6.16 -6.09
N ALA A 116 8.85 -6.41 -6.03
CA ALA A 116 9.55 -6.43 -4.75
C ALA A 116 11.02 -6.02 -4.90
N THR A 117 11.47 -5.20 -3.96
CA THR A 117 12.84 -4.72 -3.81
C THR A 117 13.11 -4.38 -2.36
N LEU A 118 14.35 -3.99 -2.05
CA LEU A 118 14.64 -3.37 -0.74
C LEU A 118 13.83 -2.08 -0.60
N SER A 119 13.10 -1.97 0.49
CA SER A 119 12.31 -0.78 0.82
C SER A 119 12.45 -0.44 2.30
N PHE A 120 12.37 0.86 2.58
CA PHE A 120 12.38 1.43 3.93
C PHE A 120 11.10 2.20 4.24
N ARG A 121 10.10 2.12 3.35
CA ARG A 121 8.83 2.80 3.49
C ARG A 121 7.82 1.95 4.25
N SER A 122 6.79 2.59 4.75
CA SER A 122 5.64 1.92 5.36
C SER A 122 4.72 1.29 4.30
N HIS A 123 4.21 0.11 4.61
CA HIS A 123 3.27 -0.65 3.78
C HIS A 123 2.10 -1.14 4.63
N LEU A 124 0.95 -1.34 3.98
CA LEU A 124 -0.16 -2.12 4.49
C LEU A 124 -0.03 -3.57 4.00
N ALA A 125 -0.03 -4.52 4.91
CA ALA A 125 -0.19 -5.94 4.60
C ALA A 125 -1.54 -6.45 5.10
N LEU A 126 -2.19 -7.30 4.32
CA LEU A 126 -3.35 -8.09 4.71
C LEU A 126 -2.96 -9.57 4.62
N THR A 127 -3.21 -10.31 5.69
CA THR A 127 -2.94 -11.75 5.77
C THR A 127 -4.13 -12.58 5.33
N GLU A 128 -3.96 -13.89 5.18
CA GLU A 128 -5.00 -14.84 4.76
C GLU A 128 -6.25 -14.82 5.67
N ASP A 129 -6.06 -14.50 6.95
CA ASP A 129 -7.12 -14.31 7.94
C ASP A 129 -7.64 -12.86 8.02
N SER A 130 -7.37 -12.06 6.98
CA SER A 130 -7.80 -10.66 6.83
C SER A 130 -7.29 -9.71 7.93
N GLN A 131 -6.18 -10.05 8.62
CA GLN A 131 -5.59 -9.17 9.61
C GLN A 131 -4.75 -8.09 8.93
N PRO A 132 -4.99 -6.80 9.21
CA PRO A 132 -4.18 -5.71 8.72
C PRO A 132 -2.93 -5.50 9.58
N TYR A 133 -1.82 -5.19 8.91
CA TYR A 133 -0.56 -4.78 9.54
C TYR A 133 0.00 -3.58 8.77
N ILE A 134 0.49 -2.58 9.49
CA ILE A 134 1.26 -1.49 8.90
C ILE A 134 2.67 -1.57 9.47
N GLU A 135 3.65 -1.91 8.62
CA GLU A 135 5.08 -2.01 8.98
C GLU A 135 5.96 -1.64 7.77
N GLN A 136 7.26 -1.55 7.99
CA GLN A 136 8.23 -1.46 6.91
C GLN A 136 8.52 -2.85 6.36
N PHE A 137 7.87 -3.21 5.25
CA PHE A 137 8.07 -4.52 4.63
C PHE A 137 9.19 -4.47 3.60
N SER A 138 10.40 -4.82 4.01
CA SER A 138 11.56 -4.92 3.13
C SER A 138 11.68 -6.32 2.55
N PHE A 139 11.94 -6.45 1.25
CA PHE A 139 12.06 -7.73 0.57
C PHE A 139 13.17 -8.61 1.16
N SER A 140 12.91 -9.89 1.30
CA SER A 140 13.84 -10.91 1.81
C SER A 140 13.47 -12.27 1.22
N GLY A 141 13.90 -12.53 -0.01
CA GLY A 141 13.61 -13.77 -0.73
C GLY A 141 14.74 -14.79 -0.68
N MET A 142 14.40 -16.08 -0.89
CA MET A 142 15.34 -17.17 -0.93
C MET A 142 14.89 -18.26 -1.91
N PHE A 143 15.80 -18.73 -2.75
CA PHE A 143 15.65 -19.94 -3.53
C PHE A 143 16.44 -21.06 -2.88
N VAL A 144 15.84 -22.25 -2.73
CA VAL A 144 16.49 -23.43 -2.16
C VAL A 144 16.44 -24.55 -3.19
N ALA A 145 17.60 -24.98 -3.65
CA ALA A 145 17.74 -26.08 -4.58
C ALA A 145 17.41 -27.43 -3.92
N LYS A 146 17.24 -28.48 -4.73
CA LYS A 146 16.92 -29.84 -4.25
C LYS A 146 17.95 -30.41 -3.28
N ASN A 147 19.22 -30.02 -3.41
CA ASN A 147 20.32 -30.41 -2.51
C ASN A 147 20.43 -29.53 -1.26
N GLU A 148 19.40 -28.72 -0.96
CA GLU A 148 19.31 -27.78 0.16
C GLU A 148 20.29 -26.59 0.09
N ASN A 149 21.07 -26.44 -0.99
CA ASN A 149 21.85 -25.23 -1.21
C ASN A 149 20.92 -24.02 -1.45
N MET A 150 21.32 -22.85 -0.98
CA MET A 150 20.49 -21.64 -0.95
C MET A 150 21.09 -20.52 -1.80
N LEU A 151 20.22 -19.77 -2.48
CA LEU A 151 20.55 -18.57 -3.23
C LEU A 151 19.60 -17.43 -2.81
N ALA A 152 20.17 -16.33 -2.35
CA ALA A 152 19.37 -15.14 -2.03
C ALA A 152 18.72 -14.57 -3.29
N LEU A 153 17.51 -14.05 -3.13
CA LEU A 153 16.79 -13.32 -4.18
C LEU A 153 16.88 -11.82 -3.91
N ASP A 154 17.18 -11.05 -4.95
CA ASP A 154 17.35 -9.59 -4.85
C ASP A 154 16.08 -8.81 -5.20
N GLY A 155 15.11 -9.46 -5.85
CA GLY A 155 13.84 -8.82 -6.18
C GLY A 155 12.88 -9.68 -7.00
N VAL A 156 11.70 -9.10 -7.25
CA VAL A 156 10.67 -9.68 -8.13
C VAL A 156 10.26 -8.64 -9.16
N ASN A 157 10.28 -9.01 -10.44
CA ASN A 157 9.90 -8.17 -11.58
C ASN A 157 10.67 -6.84 -11.64
N THR A 158 11.92 -6.86 -11.21
CA THR A 158 12.86 -5.74 -11.33
C THR A 158 13.98 -6.06 -12.31
N ALA A 159 14.76 -5.07 -12.71
CA ALA A 159 15.87 -5.28 -13.65
C ALA A 159 16.95 -6.20 -13.05
N ARG A 160 17.32 -7.26 -13.78
CA ARG A 160 18.48 -8.09 -13.45
C ARG A 160 19.77 -7.34 -13.83
N VAL A 161 20.71 -7.32 -12.91
CA VAL A 161 22.07 -6.86 -13.16
C VAL A 161 23.09 -7.94 -12.82
N ILE A 162 24.36 -7.72 -13.16
CA ILE A 162 25.45 -8.65 -12.83
C ILE A 162 25.45 -8.93 -11.32
N GLY A 163 25.57 -10.20 -10.94
CA GLY A 163 25.64 -10.64 -9.54
C GLY A 163 24.31 -10.69 -8.80
N THR A 164 23.19 -10.36 -9.44
CA THR A 164 21.86 -10.41 -8.80
C THR A 164 21.02 -11.59 -9.27
N THR A 165 20.04 -11.94 -8.45
CA THR A 165 19.07 -13.02 -8.71
C THR A 165 17.65 -12.47 -8.62
N MET A 166 16.90 -12.54 -9.71
CA MET A 166 15.54 -12.03 -9.81
C MET A 166 14.53 -13.15 -10.04
N LEU A 167 13.32 -12.96 -9.56
CA LEU A 167 12.16 -13.73 -9.98
C LEU A 167 11.32 -12.90 -10.96
N TYR A 168 10.89 -13.52 -12.04
CA TYR A 168 9.96 -12.94 -12.99
C TYR A 168 8.68 -13.75 -13.05
N ASN A 169 7.54 -13.11 -13.09
CA ASN A 169 6.24 -13.74 -13.27
C ASN A 169 5.41 -13.03 -14.34
N SER A 170 4.22 -13.54 -14.66
CA SER A 170 3.37 -13.04 -15.75
C SER A 170 2.96 -11.58 -15.65
N TYR A 171 3.11 -10.93 -14.49
CA TYR A 171 2.91 -9.47 -14.37
C TYR A 171 4.02 -8.67 -15.07
N TYR A 172 5.23 -9.21 -15.19
CA TYR A 172 6.34 -8.56 -15.89
C TYR A 172 6.14 -8.55 -17.41
N GLY A 173 5.62 -9.64 -17.96
CA GLY A 173 5.39 -9.79 -19.40
C GLY A 173 5.47 -11.23 -19.85
N ALA A 174 5.65 -11.44 -21.15
CA ALA A 174 5.73 -12.77 -21.74
C ALA A 174 7.12 -13.41 -21.62
N ALA A 175 8.18 -12.62 -21.43
CA ALA A 175 9.55 -13.07 -21.28
C ALA A 175 10.31 -12.17 -20.29
N THR A 176 11.45 -12.63 -19.79
CA THR A 176 12.26 -11.89 -18.81
C THR A 176 12.93 -10.65 -19.41
N GLY A 177 13.10 -10.59 -20.72
CA GLY A 177 13.74 -9.45 -21.42
C GLY A 177 15.18 -9.19 -20.99
N THR A 178 15.83 -10.16 -20.32
CA THR A 178 17.21 -10.04 -19.85
C THR A 178 18.19 -10.23 -21.00
N ASP A 179 19.41 -9.76 -20.84
CA ASP A 179 20.48 -9.95 -21.82
C ASP A 179 20.86 -11.44 -21.98
N GLY A 180 21.67 -11.76 -22.99
CA GLY A 180 22.10 -13.13 -23.30
C GLY A 180 23.09 -13.74 -22.30
N THR A 181 23.37 -13.08 -21.18
CA THR A 181 24.30 -13.58 -20.15
C THR A 181 23.54 -14.21 -18.97
N GLY A 182 24.24 -14.88 -18.08
CA GLY A 182 23.64 -15.49 -16.90
C GLY A 182 23.01 -16.86 -17.13
N ALA A 183 22.10 -17.25 -16.24
CA ALA A 183 21.34 -18.49 -16.33
C ALA A 183 19.90 -18.29 -15.87
N GLU A 184 18.97 -18.98 -16.52
CA GLU A 184 17.55 -18.91 -16.17
C GLU A 184 16.93 -20.29 -16.05
N CYS A 185 15.97 -20.44 -15.15
CA CYS A 185 15.12 -21.62 -15.09
C CYS A 185 13.66 -21.26 -14.89
N SER A 186 12.77 -21.91 -15.63
CA SER A 186 11.33 -21.78 -15.46
C SER A 186 10.84 -22.71 -14.36
N LEU A 187 9.92 -22.19 -13.55
CA LEU A 187 9.40 -22.81 -12.34
C LEU A 187 7.88 -22.98 -12.47
N THR A 188 7.43 -24.22 -12.42
CA THR A 188 6.01 -24.58 -12.41
C THR A 188 5.55 -24.79 -10.97
N PRO A 189 4.50 -24.10 -10.48
CA PRO A 189 4.06 -24.24 -9.11
C PRO A 189 3.44 -25.61 -8.83
N LEU A 190 3.70 -26.16 -7.64
CA LEU A 190 3.08 -27.36 -7.09
C LEU A 190 1.97 -27.03 -6.08
N PHE A 191 1.40 -25.85 -6.17
CA PHE A 191 0.34 -25.34 -5.28
C PHE A 191 -0.69 -24.58 -6.11
N THR A 192 -1.86 -24.33 -5.54
CA THR A 192 -2.97 -23.59 -6.18
C THR A 192 -3.13 -22.17 -5.63
N THR A 193 -2.66 -21.90 -4.42
CA THR A 193 -2.86 -20.61 -3.73
C THR A 193 -1.52 -19.95 -3.45
N TRP A 194 -1.33 -18.76 -3.99
CA TRP A 194 -0.15 -17.93 -3.76
C TRP A 194 -0.22 -17.25 -2.39
N ARG A 195 0.94 -17.15 -1.73
CA ARG A 195 1.11 -16.39 -0.47
C ARG A 195 2.53 -15.88 -0.39
N ALA A 196 2.70 -14.61 -0.02
CA ALA A 196 4.00 -14.10 0.39
C ALA A 196 4.25 -14.40 1.88
N ASN A 197 5.51 -14.33 2.30
CA ASN A 197 5.97 -14.81 3.62
C ASN A 197 5.62 -16.27 3.89
N ASP A 198 5.66 -17.09 2.82
CA ASP A 198 5.50 -18.53 2.87
C ASP A 198 6.53 -19.21 1.96
N THR A 199 6.77 -20.49 2.18
CA THR A 199 7.64 -21.32 1.34
C THR A 199 6.78 -22.06 0.33
N LEU A 200 7.02 -21.80 -0.94
CA LEU A 200 6.27 -22.37 -2.05
C LEU A 200 7.13 -23.40 -2.80
N LEU A 201 6.52 -24.51 -3.22
CA LEU A 201 7.19 -25.57 -3.94
C LEU A 201 6.97 -25.45 -5.46
N PHE A 202 8.05 -25.66 -6.21
CA PHE A 202 8.01 -25.62 -7.67
C PHE A 202 8.78 -26.81 -8.27
N VAL A 203 8.41 -27.19 -9.50
CA VAL A 203 9.21 -28.03 -10.36
C VAL A 203 9.95 -27.16 -11.38
N VAL A 204 11.22 -27.42 -11.59
CA VAL A 204 12.02 -26.81 -12.65
C VAL A 204 11.60 -27.42 -14.00
N ALA A 205 10.90 -26.65 -14.82
CA ALA A 205 10.38 -27.11 -16.11
C ALA A 205 11.41 -26.98 -17.25
N ALA A 206 12.26 -25.95 -17.21
CA ALA A 206 13.33 -25.73 -18.16
C ALA A 206 14.49 -24.98 -17.51
N LYS A 207 15.71 -25.14 -18.08
CA LYS A 207 16.93 -24.41 -17.68
C LYS A 207 17.74 -24.06 -18.92
N GLN A 208 18.32 -22.85 -18.90
CA GLN A 208 19.23 -22.36 -19.96
C GLN A 208 20.40 -21.58 -19.38
N SER A 209 21.53 -21.56 -20.08
CA SER A 209 22.72 -20.76 -19.74
C SER A 209 22.75 -19.41 -20.46
N SER A 210 21.58 -18.78 -20.60
CA SER A 210 21.39 -17.48 -21.24
C SER A 210 20.17 -16.79 -20.61
N GLY A 211 19.93 -15.53 -20.99
CA GLY A 211 18.73 -14.80 -20.59
C GLY A 211 17.56 -14.91 -21.58
N ASN A 212 16.57 -14.05 -21.38
CA ASN A 212 15.37 -13.88 -22.20
C ASN A 212 14.47 -15.13 -22.28
N MET A 213 14.31 -15.83 -21.16
CA MET A 213 13.40 -17.00 -21.07
C MET A 213 11.93 -16.54 -21.08
N SER A 214 11.07 -17.32 -21.75
CA SER A 214 9.62 -17.14 -21.70
C SER A 214 9.10 -17.37 -20.29
N ILE A 215 8.21 -16.50 -19.81
CA ILE A 215 7.62 -16.58 -18.47
C ILE A 215 6.33 -17.42 -18.55
N PRO A 216 6.24 -18.54 -17.80
CA PRO A 216 5.02 -19.34 -17.78
C PRO A 216 3.85 -18.54 -17.19
N PRO A 217 2.63 -18.57 -17.78
CA PRO A 217 1.49 -17.79 -17.28
C PRO A 217 1.14 -18.03 -15.80
N ALA A 218 1.21 -19.29 -15.36
CA ALA A 218 0.95 -19.70 -13.98
C ALA A 218 2.20 -19.80 -13.10
N GLY A 219 3.40 -19.71 -13.67
CA GLY A 219 4.67 -19.94 -13.00
C GLY A 219 5.53 -18.70 -12.84
N MET A 220 6.83 -18.96 -12.70
CA MET A 220 7.87 -17.95 -12.56
C MET A 220 9.12 -18.34 -13.34
N VAL A 221 10.03 -17.40 -13.54
CA VAL A 221 11.41 -17.63 -13.98
C VAL A 221 12.35 -17.14 -12.90
N LEU A 222 13.25 -18.00 -12.43
CA LEU A 222 14.43 -17.59 -11.67
C LEU A 222 15.49 -17.15 -12.70
N SER A 223 15.97 -15.94 -12.58
CA SER A 223 16.94 -15.34 -13.48
C SER A 223 18.19 -14.91 -12.69
N ALA A 224 19.28 -15.62 -12.90
CA ALA A 224 20.57 -15.40 -12.25
C ALA A 224 21.49 -14.58 -13.17
N GLY A 225 21.91 -13.41 -12.73
CA GLY A 225 22.91 -12.59 -13.40
C GLY A 225 24.29 -13.22 -13.38
N SER A 226 25.17 -12.80 -14.30
CA SER A 226 26.52 -13.31 -14.43
C SER A 226 27.29 -13.31 -13.10
N GLY A 227 28.12 -14.32 -12.88
CA GLY A 227 28.92 -14.50 -11.67
C GLY A 227 28.38 -15.62 -10.77
N THR A 228 28.49 -15.46 -9.46
CA THR A 228 28.09 -16.47 -8.46
C THR A 228 26.66 -16.97 -8.63
N PRO A 229 25.64 -16.13 -8.91
CA PRO A 229 24.28 -16.62 -9.11
C PRO A 229 24.16 -17.58 -10.30
N THR A 230 24.81 -17.28 -11.42
CA THR A 230 24.84 -18.15 -12.59
C THR A 230 25.49 -19.49 -12.26
N THR A 231 26.64 -19.48 -11.61
CA THR A 231 27.34 -20.73 -11.18
C THR A 231 26.43 -21.53 -10.27
N PHE A 232 25.77 -20.92 -9.32
CA PHE A 232 24.81 -21.60 -8.44
C PHE A 232 23.72 -22.33 -9.24
N VAL A 233 23.05 -21.64 -10.16
CA VAL A 233 21.98 -22.25 -10.97
C VAL A 233 22.51 -23.38 -11.83
N MET A 234 23.67 -23.21 -12.45
CA MET A 234 24.25 -24.24 -13.31
C MET A 234 24.62 -25.50 -12.56
N ASP A 235 25.17 -25.38 -11.34
CA ASP A 235 25.72 -26.49 -10.55
C ASP A 235 24.67 -27.18 -9.67
N ASN A 236 23.61 -26.44 -9.21
CA ASN A 236 22.70 -26.95 -8.18
C ASN A 236 21.26 -27.19 -8.68
N VAL A 237 20.92 -26.78 -9.91
CA VAL A 237 19.55 -26.85 -10.42
C VAL A 237 19.50 -27.72 -11.67
N SER A 238 18.61 -28.70 -11.70
CA SER A 238 18.35 -29.54 -12.86
C SER A 238 16.86 -29.53 -13.23
N VAL A 239 16.57 -29.77 -14.52
CA VAL A 239 15.18 -29.97 -14.98
C VAL A 239 14.56 -31.15 -14.22
N ASN A 240 13.29 -31.01 -13.83
CA ASN A 240 12.52 -31.93 -12.98
C ASN A 240 12.92 -31.94 -11.49
N ASP A 241 13.82 -31.08 -11.04
CA ASP A 241 14.04 -30.90 -9.61
C ASP A 241 12.83 -30.21 -8.96
N THR A 242 12.47 -30.66 -7.76
CA THR A 242 11.60 -29.94 -6.86
C THR A 242 12.44 -28.98 -6.04
N VAL A 243 12.08 -27.70 -6.09
CA VAL A 243 12.78 -26.59 -5.41
C VAL A 243 11.82 -25.82 -4.52
N LYS A 244 12.38 -25.10 -3.53
CA LYS A 244 11.62 -24.25 -2.62
C LYS A 244 11.92 -22.78 -2.94
N VAL A 245 10.90 -21.97 -2.99
CA VAL A 245 11.03 -20.51 -3.16
C VAL A 245 10.30 -19.82 -2.00
N TYR A 246 11.03 -19.05 -1.25
CA TYR A 246 10.49 -18.16 -0.24
C TYR A 246 10.47 -16.74 -0.82
N VAL A 247 9.28 -16.24 -1.14
CA VAL A 247 9.07 -14.83 -1.52
C VAL A 247 8.60 -14.12 -0.27
N GLY A 248 9.50 -13.42 0.39
CA GLY A 248 9.23 -12.91 1.72
C GLY A 248 9.58 -11.45 1.91
N PHE A 249 9.05 -10.93 3.00
CA PHE A 249 9.27 -9.58 3.49
C PHE A 249 9.56 -9.62 4.99
N ASN A 250 10.44 -8.75 5.47
CA ASN A 250 10.59 -8.52 6.90
C ASN A 250 9.49 -7.54 7.36
N PRO A 251 8.90 -7.71 8.55
CA PRO A 251 9.18 -8.76 9.54
C PRO A 251 8.61 -10.13 9.16
N LYS A 252 9.45 -11.17 9.25
CA LYS A 252 9.07 -12.57 8.90
C LYS A 252 8.05 -13.19 9.85
N SER A 253 7.71 -12.52 10.95
CA SER A 253 6.67 -12.97 11.89
C SER A 253 5.26 -12.87 11.30
N ILE A 254 5.04 -11.92 10.39
CA ILE A 254 3.77 -11.77 9.67
C ILE A 254 3.77 -12.77 8.51
N LYS A 255 2.92 -13.78 8.59
CA LYS A 255 2.87 -14.92 7.66
C LYS A 255 1.71 -14.82 6.70
N LYS A 256 1.81 -15.52 5.57
CA LYS A 256 0.73 -15.72 4.60
C LYS A 256 0.09 -14.41 4.14
N ILE A 257 0.93 -13.48 3.71
CA ILE A 257 0.47 -12.20 3.17
C ILE A 257 -0.22 -12.46 1.83
N VAL A 258 -1.47 -12.00 1.71
CA VAL A 258 -2.25 -12.09 0.47
C VAL A 258 -2.31 -10.76 -0.26
N HIS A 259 -2.21 -9.63 0.47
CA HIS A 259 -2.09 -8.30 -0.12
C HIS A 259 -1.00 -7.51 0.59
N LEU A 260 -0.21 -6.78 -0.17
CA LEU A 260 0.78 -5.82 0.30
C LEU A 260 0.72 -4.59 -0.58
N LEU A 261 0.61 -3.43 0.03
CA LEU A 261 0.53 -2.15 -0.66
C LEU A 261 1.52 -1.18 -0.04
N GLY A 262 2.38 -0.60 -0.87
CA GLY A 262 3.30 0.47 -0.47
C GLY A 262 2.61 1.79 -0.22
N GLY A 263 3.36 2.70 0.34
CA GLY A 263 3.01 4.10 0.58
C GLY A 263 4.22 4.86 1.10
N ALA A 264 4.00 5.98 1.76
CA ALA A 264 5.11 6.77 2.30
C ALA A 264 4.69 7.58 3.52
N GLY A 265 5.34 7.30 4.64
CA GLY A 265 5.16 7.97 5.91
C GLY A 265 4.10 7.33 6.79
N ARG A 266 4.54 6.64 7.85
CA ARG A 266 3.65 6.19 8.90
C ARG A 266 3.14 7.40 9.67
N LEU A 267 1.83 7.50 9.84
CA LEU A 267 1.18 8.62 10.52
C LEU A 267 0.96 8.33 12.00
N VAL A 268 0.38 7.17 12.29
CA VAL A 268 0.07 6.73 13.66
C VAL A 268 0.64 5.33 13.87
N LYS A 269 1.23 5.08 15.05
CA LYS A 269 1.71 3.77 15.48
C LYS A 269 1.28 3.50 16.91
N ASN A 270 0.51 2.44 17.14
CA ASN A 270 0.01 2.04 18.46
C ASN A 270 -0.68 3.23 19.21
N GLY A 271 -1.47 4.03 18.51
CA GLY A 271 -2.17 5.18 19.08
C GLY A 271 -1.28 6.40 19.36
N VAL A 272 -0.08 6.45 18.81
CA VAL A 272 0.86 7.58 18.96
C VAL A 272 1.11 8.23 17.60
N ASN A 273 1.07 9.56 17.56
CA ASN A 273 1.46 10.33 16.38
C ASN A 273 2.98 10.19 16.16
N VAL A 274 3.35 9.54 15.06
CA VAL A 274 4.74 9.34 14.62
C VAL A 274 5.02 9.98 13.26
N ALA A 275 4.12 10.80 12.75
CA ALA A 275 4.10 11.28 11.39
C ALA A 275 5.43 11.94 10.95
N ILE A 276 5.95 12.85 11.75
CA ILE A 276 7.17 13.59 11.41
C ILE A 276 8.42 12.72 11.59
N SER A 277 8.50 11.96 12.70
CA SER A 277 9.66 11.10 12.97
C SER A 277 9.77 9.94 11.96
N SER A 278 8.63 9.34 11.60
CA SER A 278 8.57 8.28 10.59
C SER A 278 8.91 8.80 9.20
N ALA A 279 8.36 9.95 8.79
CA ALA A 279 8.69 10.56 7.51
C ALA A 279 10.20 10.81 7.35
N GLY A 280 10.86 11.30 8.39
CA GLY A 280 12.31 11.45 8.42
C GLY A 280 13.06 10.12 8.32
N ALA A 281 12.63 9.09 9.07
CA ALA A 281 13.23 7.75 9.05
C ALA A 281 13.03 7.04 7.70
N GLU A 282 11.93 7.29 7.01
CA GLU A 282 11.65 6.80 5.66
C GLU A 282 12.34 7.61 4.55
N GLY A 283 13.14 8.63 4.90
CA GLY A 283 13.90 9.46 3.95
C GLY A 283 13.03 10.41 3.12
N LEU A 284 11.85 10.77 3.58
CA LEU A 284 10.95 11.65 2.85
C LEU A 284 11.43 13.11 2.92
N ALA A 285 11.30 13.82 1.82
CA ALA A 285 11.65 15.24 1.78
C ALA A 285 10.71 16.08 2.66
N GLY A 286 11.28 17.06 3.40
CA GLY A 286 10.51 17.91 4.31
C GLY A 286 9.30 18.61 3.66
N ALA A 287 9.45 19.06 2.41
CA ALA A 287 8.34 19.63 1.65
C ALA A 287 7.20 18.65 1.38
N PHE A 288 7.47 17.33 1.37
CA PHE A 288 6.47 16.32 1.13
C PHE A 288 5.51 16.17 2.33
N TYR A 289 6.03 16.15 3.55
CA TYR A 289 5.23 15.86 4.74
C TYR A 289 4.81 17.10 5.55
N ASN A 290 5.53 18.22 5.44
CA ASN A 290 5.19 19.45 6.16
C ASN A 290 4.20 20.38 5.41
N VAL A 291 4.07 20.21 4.08
CA VAL A 291 3.19 21.07 3.28
C VAL A 291 1.82 20.42 3.14
N ARG A 292 0.78 21.21 3.36
CA ARG A 292 -0.62 20.79 3.10
C ARG A 292 -0.83 20.46 1.64
N ASN A 293 -1.48 19.33 1.39
CA ASN A 293 -1.84 18.87 0.04
C ASN A 293 -3.12 18.00 0.12
N ALA A 294 -3.71 17.70 -1.03
CA ALA A 294 -4.67 16.62 -1.12
C ALA A 294 -3.97 15.31 -0.75
N ARG A 295 -4.62 14.49 0.09
CA ARG A 295 -4.01 13.27 0.65
C ARG A 295 -4.99 12.12 0.64
N THR A 296 -4.44 10.91 0.46
CA THR A 296 -5.10 9.65 0.73
C THR A 296 -4.34 8.93 1.83
N PHE A 297 -5.03 8.46 2.85
CA PHE A 297 -4.44 7.75 3.96
C PHE A 297 -5.39 6.69 4.50
N VAL A 298 -4.83 5.65 5.08
CA VAL A 298 -5.60 4.50 5.58
C VAL A 298 -5.10 4.07 6.95
N GLY A 299 -5.96 3.43 7.72
CA GLY A 299 -5.60 2.94 9.03
C GLY A 299 -6.67 2.06 9.65
N PHE A 300 -6.39 1.55 10.85
CA PHE A 300 -7.30 0.71 11.60
C PHE A 300 -7.23 1.01 13.11
N ASN A 301 -8.28 0.62 13.84
CA ASN A 301 -8.37 0.77 15.28
C ASN A 301 -7.58 -0.34 16.02
N ALA A 302 -7.37 -0.16 17.32
CA ALA A 302 -6.47 -1.01 18.13
C ALA A 302 -6.88 -2.49 18.19
N ASP A 303 -8.17 -2.79 18.15
CA ASP A 303 -8.69 -4.17 18.19
C ASP A 303 -8.92 -4.77 16.80
N THR A 304 -8.49 -4.08 15.73
CA THR A 304 -8.63 -4.50 14.33
C THR A 304 -10.06 -4.89 13.94
N THR A 305 -11.05 -4.20 14.51
CA THR A 305 -12.47 -4.37 14.12
C THR A 305 -12.91 -3.40 13.05
N LYS A 306 -12.22 -2.26 12.90
CA LYS A 306 -12.54 -1.22 11.94
C LYS A 306 -11.35 -0.83 11.11
N PHE A 307 -11.58 -0.66 9.81
CA PHE A 307 -10.62 -0.10 8.87
C PHE A 307 -11.16 1.22 8.30
N TYR A 308 -10.27 2.16 8.02
CA TYR A 308 -10.62 3.48 7.53
C TYR A 308 -9.91 3.78 6.21
N PHE A 309 -10.67 4.18 5.19
CA PHE A 309 -10.16 4.92 4.04
C PHE A 309 -10.47 6.38 4.24
N CYS A 310 -9.47 7.24 4.09
CA CYS A 310 -9.61 8.67 4.25
C CYS A 310 -9.02 9.41 3.05
N THR A 311 -9.74 10.40 2.57
CA THR A 311 -9.20 11.40 1.64
C THR A 311 -9.43 12.80 2.21
N VAL A 312 -8.48 13.70 1.96
CA VAL A 312 -8.65 15.13 2.20
C VAL A 312 -8.40 15.87 0.89
N ASP A 313 -9.35 16.69 0.52
CA ASP A 313 -9.27 17.50 -0.70
C ASP A 313 -8.32 18.69 -0.56
N ARG A 314 -7.81 19.15 -1.70
CA ARG A 314 -7.20 20.47 -1.85
C ARG A 314 -7.87 21.19 -3.02
N LYS A 315 -9.09 21.64 -2.82
CA LYS A 315 -9.89 22.35 -3.82
C LYS A 315 -10.22 23.75 -3.30
N THR A 316 -9.56 24.76 -3.83
CA THR A 316 -9.88 26.17 -3.55
C THR A 316 -9.79 26.55 -2.06
N ASN A 317 -10.52 27.62 -1.66
CA ASN A 317 -10.59 28.10 -0.27
C ASN A 317 -11.44 27.21 0.65
N ALA A 318 -12.15 26.21 0.11
CA ALA A 318 -12.99 25.30 0.89
C ALA A 318 -12.18 24.20 1.58
N SER A 319 -11.09 23.76 0.97
CA SER A 319 -10.15 22.79 1.58
C SER A 319 -8.72 23.08 1.14
N LEU A 320 -7.82 23.28 2.10
CA LEU A 320 -6.39 23.50 1.87
C LEU A 320 -5.57 22.21 1.87
N GLY A 321 -6.22 21.05 2.08
CA GLY A 321 -5.53 19.79 2.31
C GLY A 321 -4.89 19.74 3.70
N MET A 322 -4.19 18.64 3.99
CA MET A 322 -3.49 18.40 5.27
C MET A 322 -2.01 18.10 5.06
N ASN A 323 -1.21 18.46 6.06
CA ASN A 323 0.13 17.90 6.25
C ASN A 323 0.07 16.62 7.09
N PHE A 324 1.19 15.95 7.28
CA PHE A 324 1.22 14.65 7.96
C PHE A 324 0.84 14.71 9.44
N ASP A 325 1.26 15.76 10.15
CA ASP A 325 0.91 15.94 11.55
C ASP A 325 -0.59 16.15 11.74
N GLU A 326 -1.20 16.97 10.87
CA GLU A 326 -2.65 17.22 10.86
C GLU A 326 -3.44 15.95 10.59
N MET A 327 -3.01 15.11 9.62
CA MET A 327 -3.63 13.81 9.35
C MET A 327 -3.53 12.87 10.55
N ALA A 328 -2.35 12.78 11.18
CA ALA A 328 -2.15 11.92 12.35
C ALA A 328 -3.02 12.34 13.53
N ASN A 329 -3.10 13.65 13.83
CA ASN A 329 -3.93 14.18 14.90
C ASN A 329 -5.43 13.95 14.63
N PHE A 330 -5.87 14.10 13.37
CA PHE A 330 -7.23 13.76 12.97
C PHE A 330 -7.54 12.28 13.19
N LEU A 331 -6.67 11.37 12.73
CA LEU A 331 -6.82 9.91 12.91
C LEU A 331 -6.91 9.51 14.38
N LEU A 332 -6.08 10.11 15.24
CA LEU A 332 -6.15 9.88 16.69
C LEU A 332 -7.49 10.34 17.29
N SER A 333 -8.06 11.43 16.78
CA SER A 333 -9.37 11.93 17.25
C SER A 333 -10.51 10.95 16.99
N ILE A 334 -10.42 10.15 15.92
CA ILE A 334 -11.37 9.09 15.56
C ILE A 334 -10.93 7.68 16.02
N LYS A 335 -9.96 7.61 16.96
CA LYS A 335 -9.47 6.37 17.60
C LYS A 335 -8.78 5.38 16.66
N VAL A 336 -8.16 5.84 15.59
CA VAL A 336 -7.27 5.03 14.77
C VAL A 336 -5.97 4.77 15.55
N SER A 337 -5.53 3.53 15.58
CA SER A 337 -4.32 3.08 16.29
C SER A 337 -3.11 3.02 15.36
N ASP A 338 -3.32 2.60 14.14
CA ASP A 338 -2.25 2.42 13.15
C ASP A 338 -2.70 2.98 11.79
N ALA A 339 -1.85 3.81 11.19
CA ALA A 339 -2.17 4.47 9.92
C ALA A 339 -0.92 4.90 9.16
N PHE A 340 -1.03 4.98 7.82
CA PHE A 340 0.02 5.53 6.96
C PHE A 340 -0.57 6.26 5.75
N ASN A 341 0.26 7.09 5.10
CA ASN A 341 -0.10 7.86 3.92
C ASN A 341 0.16 7.07 2.64
N LEU A 342 -0.77 7.16 1.69
CA LEU A 342 -0.68 6.66 0.33
C LEU A 342 -0.26 7.77 -0.64
N ASP A 343 -0.33 7.53 -1.95
CA ASP A 343 -0.14 8.60 -2.94
C ASP A 343 -1.21 9.68 -2.78
N GLY A 344 -0.86 10.90 -3.13
CA GLY A 344 -1.68 12.07 -2.87
C GLY A 344 -1.68 13.06 -4.03
N GLY A 345 -2.02 14.30 -3.74
CA GLY A 345 -2.11 15.35 -4.76
C GLY A 345 -3.14 15.01 -5.83
N GLY A 346 -2.72 14.98 -7.09
CA GLY A 346 -3.61 14.64 -8.21
C GLY A 346 -4.11 13.19 -8.24
N SER A 347 -3.47 12.29 -7.48
CA SER A 347 -3.88 10.88 -7.35
C SER A 347 -5.00 10.69 -6.32
N THR A 348 -5.20 11.66 -5.40
CA THR A 348 -6.20 11.55 -4.32
C THR A 348 -7.60 11.30 -4.90
N THR A 349 -8.12 10.11 -4.67
CA THR A 349 -9.43 9.70 -5.20
C THR A 349 -10.08 8.68 -4.28
N MET A 350 -11.35 8.91 -3.96
CA MET A 350 -12.22 7.93 -3.31
C MET A 350 -13.41 7.64 -4.22
N VAL A 351 -13.65 6.37 -4.49
CA VAL A 351 -14.80 5.87 -5.25
C VAL A 351 -15.73 5.16 -4.29
N VAL A 352 -17.01 5.48 -4.35
CA VAL A 352 -18.07 4.80 -3.58
C VAL A 352 -19.24 4.50 -4.51
N ARG A 353 -19.57 3.22 -4.71
CA ARG A 353 -20.61 2.77 -5.65
C ARG A 353 -20.47 3.45 -7.01
N ASP A 354 -19.33 3.24 -7.64
CA ASP A 354 -18.97 3.71 -9.00
C ASP A 354 -18.90 5.25 -9.17
N LYS A 355 -18.99 6.01 -8.07
CA LYS A 355 -18.90 7.47 -8.10
C LYS A 355 -17.66 7.94 -7.35
N VAL A 356 -16.92 8.84 -7.95
CA VAL A 356 -15.90 9.62 -7.24
C VAL A 356 -16.63 10.58 -6.30
N VAL A 357 -16.27 10.57 -5.02
CA VAL A 357 -16.97 11.32 -3.97
C VAL A 357 -16.19 12.52 -3.47
N ASN A 358 -14.86 12.55 -3.66
CA ASN A 358 -13.99 13.66 -3.25
C ASN A 358 -13.64 14.61 -4.41
#